data_a689d9c41b8906aa0be388c8573a215c
#
_entry.id   a689d9c41b8906aa0be388c8573a215c
#
_cell.length_a   1.000
_cell.length_b   1.000
_cell.length_c   1.000
_cell.angle_alpha   90.00
_cell.angle_beta   90.00
_cell.angle_gamma   90.00
#
_symmetry.space_group_name_H-M   'P 1'
#
loop_
_entity.id
_entity.type
_entity.pdbx_description
1 polymer ?
#
loop_
_entity_poly.entity_id
_entity_poly.type
_entity_poly.pdbx_seq_one_letter_code
_entity_poly.pdbx_strand_id
1 'polypeptide(L)'
;MQIQTISNGTELVTIAINLRDKSSGWSRYRYSNTFEYAGGTVHKELSTEGVYMKLFTRDYISRSSCENCSFKGCSRSSDITLGDFWGIWDISPEMDDDKGTSVILIQSEKGKEVWEELKPNILFKEVSLEQASRQNPSMISSSNQHSFRRTVLKDLHEGRFKKVSMLLSSPITKLRGNRTLDNRTV
;
A
#
# COMPACT_ATOMS: atom_id res chain seq x y z
N MET A 1 -1.78 -10.46 -19.92
CA MET A 1 -0.32 -10.38 -19.72
C MET A 1 0.05 -11.60 -18.89
N GLN A 2 0.77 -12.56 -19.48
CA GLN A 2 1.23 -13.73 -18.74
C GLN A 2 2.55 -13.35 -18.05
N ILE A 3 2.63 -13.55 -16.74
CA ILE A 3 3.86 -13.37 -15.97
C ILE A 3 4.47 -14.75 -15.80
N GLN A 4 5.66 -14.95 -16.37
CA GLN A 4 6.41 -16.19 -16.22
C GLN A 4 7.28 -16.10 -14.98
N THR A 5 7.17 -17.07 -14.11
CA THR A 5 8.00 -17.21 -12.91
C THR A 5 8.73 -18.54 -12.99
N ILE A 6 10.04 -18.55 -12.75
CA ILE A 6 10.85 -19.78 -12.73
C ILE A 6 11.11 -20.14 -11.26
N SER A 7 10.63 -21.28 -10.82
CA SER A 7 10.96 -21.87 -9.52
C SER A 7 11.56 -23.25 -9.74
N ASN A 8 12.78 -23.48 -9.22
CA ASN A 8 13.51 -24.77 -9.31
C ASN A 8 13.62 -25.35 -10.74
N GLY A 9 13.78 -24.47 -11.74
CA GLY A 9 13.89 -24.89 -13.13
C GLY A 9 12.57 -25.21 -13.84
N THR A 10 11.45 -25.08 -13.16
CA THR A 10 10.11 -25.24 -13.76
C THR A 10 9.53 -23.88 -14.05
N GLU A 11 9.08 -23.65 -15.28
CA GLU A 11 8.39 -22.45 -15.68
C GLU A 11 6.97 -22.46 -15.10
N LEU A 12 6.66 -21.50 -14.23
CA LEU A 12 5.34 -21.32 -13.67
C LEU A 12 4.63 -20.15 -14.36
N VAL A 13 3.48 -20.40 -14.94
CA VAL A 13 2.63 -19.36 -15.52
C VAL A 13 1.67 -18.84 -14.45
N THR A 14 1.85 -17.58 -14.04
CA THR A 14 0.93 -16.93 -13.12
C THR A 14 -0.36 -16.56 -13.84
N ILE A 15 -1.49 -17.05 -13.36
CA ILE A 15 -2.82 -16.81 -13.92
C ILE A 15 -3.65 -15.79 -13.16
N ALA A 16 -3.42 -15.67 -11.84
CA ALA A 16 -4.06 -14.65 -11.01
C ALA A 16 -3.12 -14.12 -9.91
N ILE A 17 -3.29 -12.86 -9.58
CA ILE A 17 -2.57 -12.19 -8.49
C ILE A 17 -3.57 -11.39 -7.66
N ASN A 18 -3.60 -11.65 -6.35
CA ASN A 18 -4.33 -10.85 -5.38
C ASN A 18 -3.33 -10.26 -4.37
N LEU A 19 -3.07 -8.96 -4.46
CA LEU A 19 -2.16 -8.25 -3.56
C LEU A 19 -2.84 -7.73 -2.27
N ARG A 20 -4.12 -8.03 -2.08
CA ARG A 20 -4.94 -7.56 -0.96
C ARG A 20 -5.83 -8.67 -0.42
N ASP A 21 -5.29 -9.88 -0.33
CA ASP A 21 -5.97 -11.04 0.23
C ASP A 21 -6.13 -10.85 1.75
N LYS A 22 -7.37 -10.66 2.19
CA LYS A 22 -7.73 -10.43 3.59
C LYS A 22 -7.91 -11.73 4.40
N SER A 23 -7.68 -12.89 3.84
CA SER A 23 -7.87 -14.18 4.53
C SER A 23 -6.91 -14.39 5.71
N SER A 24 -5.81 -13.61 5.79
CA SER A 24 -4.89 -13.59 6.93
C SER A 24 -5.15 -12.43 7.89
N GLY A 25 -6.20 -11.63 7.65
CA GLY A 25 -6.51 -10.40 8.34
C GLY A 25 -6.22 -9.17 7.49
N TRP A 26 -6.44 -8.00 8.06
CA TRP A 26 -6.18 -6.69 7.42
C TRP A 26 -5.40 -5.76 8.34
N SER A 27 -5.83 -5.68 9.57
CA SER A 27 -5.28 -4.77 10.57
C SER A 27 -3.80 -5.02 10.80
N ARG A 28 -3.07 -3.94 11.10
CA ARG A 28 -1.62 -3.98 11.32
C ARG A 28 -0.85 -4.61 10.15
N TYR A 29 -1.36 -4.39 8.92
CA TYR A 29 -0.74 -4.85 7.67
C TYR A 29 -0.63 -6.39 7.54
N ARG A 30 -1.53 -7.15 8.16
CA ARG A 30 -1.51 -8.63 8.14
C ARG A 30 -2.10 -9.26 6.88
N TYR A 31 -2.58 -8.47 5.93
CA TYR A 31 -3.06 -9.01 4.65
C TYR A 31 -1.95 -9.73 3.88
N SER A 32 -2.37 -10.60 2.97
CA SER A 32 -1.46 -11.42 2.18
C SER A 32 -1.45 -11.03 0.72
N ASN A 33 -0.38 -11.44 0.03
CA ASN A 33 -0.32 -11.51 -1.42
C ASN A 33 -0.50 -12.97 -1.82
N THR A 34 -1.38 -13.22 -2.76
CA THR A 34 -1.66 -14.56 -3.28
C THR A 34 -1.39 -14.60 -4.78
N PHE A 35 -0.65 -15.61 -5.21
CA PHE A 35 -0.28 -15.84 -6.60
C PHE A 35 -0.78 -17.23 -7.00
N GLU A 36 -1.62 -17.30 -8.01
CA GLU A 36 -2.15 -18.55 -8.53
C GLU A 36 -1.43 -18.90 -9.83
N TYR A 37 -0.98 -20.12 -9.94
CA TYR A 37 -0.24 -20.62 -11.09
C TYR A 37 -1.07 -21.61 -11.91
N ALA A 38 -0.78 -21.68 -13.21
CA ALA A 38 -1.31 -22.74 -14.06
C ALA A 38 -0.94 -24.11 -13.46
N GLY A 39 -1.93 -25.02 -13.38
CA GLY A 39 -1.74 -26.29 -12.66
C GLY A 39 -2.26 -26.29 -11.22
N GLY A 40 -2.87 -25.18 -10.75
CA GLY A 40 -3.58 -25.12 -9.47
C GLY A 40 -2.70 -24.87 -8.24
N THR A 41 -1.40 -24.67 -8.42
CA THR A 41 -0.52 -24.31 -7.31
C THR A 41 -0.81 -22.85 -6.88
N VAL A 42 -0.91 -22.62 -5.56
CA VAL A 42 -1.11 -21.30 -4.97
C VAL A 42 0.06 -21.00 -4.04
N HIS A 43 0.70 -19.86 -4.27
CA HIS A 43 1.68 -19.28 -3.34
C HIS A 43 1.06 -18.11 -2.60
N LYS A 44 1.15 -18.12 -1.28
CA LYS A 44 0.65 -17.06 -0.39
C LYS A 44 1.76 -16.61 0.54
N GLU A 45 1.94 -15.29 0.64
CA GLU A 45 2.91 -14.67 1.54
C GLU A 45 2.29 -13.47 2.26
N LEU A 46 2.72 -13.17 3.47
CA LEU A 46 2.31 -11.95 4.15
C LEU A 46 2.86 -10.71 3.40
N SER A 47 2.09 -9.65 3.34
CA SER A 47 2.47 -8.40 2.68
C SER A 47 3.77 -7.82 3.24
N THR A 48 4.02 -8.01 4.53
CA THR A 48 5.24 -7.57 5.23
C THR A 48 6.47 -8.42 4.91
N GLU A 49 6.30 -9.62 4.36
CA GLU A 49 7.37 -10.57 4.05
C GLU A 49 7.75 -10.58 2.57
N GLY A 50 6.77 -10.36 1.70
CA GLY A 50 6.93 -10.40 0.25
C GLY A 50 7.93 -9.38 -0.28
N VAL A 51 8.77 -9.82 -1.21
CA VAL A 51 9.77 -8.96 -1.86
C VAL A 51 9.10 -7.83 -2.63
N TYR A 52 8.02 -8.13 -3.37
CA TYR A 52 7.27 -7.13 -4.14
C TYR A 52 6.74 -6.02 -3.23
N MET A 53 6.05 -6.36 -2.15
CA MET A 53 5.48 -5.36 -1.24
C MET A 53 6.55 -4.56 -0.51
N LYS A 54 7.66 -5.17 -0.13
CA LYS A 54 8.81 -4.45 0.43
C LYS A 54 9.40 -3.42 -0.55
N LEU A 55 9.48 -3.77 -1.83
CA LEU A 55 9.93 -2.85 -2.86
C LEU A 55 8.94 -1.72 -3.10
N PHE A 56 7.64 -2.04 -3.13
CA PHE A 56 6.58 -1.09 -3.36
C PHE A 56 6.42 -0.10 -2.19
N THR A 57 6.27 -0.60 -0.98
CA THR A 57 6.03 0.24 0.21
C THR A 57 7.23 1.11 0.62
N ARG A 58 8.43 0.77 0.12
CA ARG A 58 9.66 1.54 0.33
C ARG A 58 10.06 2.40 -0.88
N ASP A 59 9.15 2.61 -1.83
CA ASP A 59 9.32 3.45 -3.02
C ASP A 59 10.48 3.07 -3.96
N TYR A 60 10.91 1.80 -3.95
CA TYR A 60 11.93 1.32 -4.90
C TYR A 60 11.38 1.11 -6.32
N ILE A 61 10.09 0.80 -6.45
CA ILE A 61 9.44 0.47 -7.74
C ILE A 61 8.24 1.35 -8.05
N SER A 62 7.99 2.40 -7.26
CA SER A 62 6.95 3.38 -7.54
C SER A 62 7.15 4.03 -8.89
N ARG A 63 6.07 4.36 -9.59
CA ARG A 63 6.15 5.09 -10.86
C ARG A 63 6.74 6.47 -10.65
N SER A 64 7.44 7.03 -11.67
CA SER A 64 7.97 8.38 -11.61
C SER A 64 6.88 9.44 -11.39
N SER A 65 5.67 9.21 -11.93
CA SER A 65 4.51 10.07 -11.71
C SER A 65 4.04 10.12 -10.24
N CYS A 66 4.41 9.13 -9.41
CA CYS A 66 4.05 9.13 -7.99
C CYS A 66 4.85 10.16 -7.19
N GLU A 67 6.00 10.61 -7.70
CA GLU A 67 6.87 11.60 -7.06
C GLU A 67 6.28 13.02 -7.12
N ASN A 68 5.62 13.34 -8.25
CA ASN A 68 4.95 14.63 -8.49
C ASN A 68 3.47 14.41 -8.79
N CYS A 69 2.77 13.74 -7.87
CA CYS A 69 1.36 13.44 -8.07
C CYS A 69 0.50 14.67 -7.78
N SER A 70 -0.14 15.21 -8.81
CA SER A 70 -1.07 16.36 -8.69
C SER A 70 -2.36 16.05 -7.94
N PHE A 71 -2.62 14.78 -7.63
CA PHE A 71 -3.80 14.32 -6.88
C PHE A 71 -3.52 14.08 -5.39
N LYS A 72 -2.43 14.62 -4.84
CA LYS A 72 -2.11 14.56 -3.42
C LYS A 72 -2.59 15.79 -2.67
N GLY A 73 -2.72 15.65 -1.35
CA GLY A 73 -3.20 16.72 -0.50
C GLY A 73 -4.71 16.76 -0.35
N CYS A 74 -5.20 17.84 0.25
CA CYS A 74 -6.61 18.01 0.58
C CYS A 74 -7.42 18.67 -0.56
N SER A 75 -6.76 19.33 -1.52
CA SER A 75 -7.42 20.00 -2.65
C SER A 75 -7.44 19.08 -3.88
N ARG A 76 -8.32 18.11 -3.84
CA ARG A 76 -8.53 17.19 -4.98
C ARG A 76 -9.74 17.63 -5.80
N SER A 77 -9.77 17.27 -7.07
CA SER A 77 -10.87 17.55 -7.98
C SER A 77 -12.10 16.65 -7.78
N SER A 78 -12.03 15.68 -6.86
CA SER A 78 -13.13 14.77 -6.55
C SER A 78 -14.04 15.35 -5.47
N ASP A 79 -15.33 15.07 -5.54
CA ASP A 79 -16.30 15.44 -4.49
C ASP A 79 -16.08 14.65 -3.20
N ILE A 80 -15.76 13.36 -3.34
CA ILE A 80 -15.45 12.44 -2.25
C ILE A 80 -14.20 11.65 -2.60
N THR A 81 -13.31 11.46 -1.63
CA THR A 81 -12.17 10.55 -1.74
C THR A 81 -12.30 9.43 -0.72
N LEU A 82 -12.13 8.19 -1.17
CA LEU A 82 -12.07 7.01 -0.32
C LEU A 82 -10.64 6.48 -0.23
N GLY A 83 -10.29 5.96 0.93
CA GLY A 83 -9.00 5.32 1.15
C GLY A 83 -9.04 4.33 2.31
N ASP A 84 -7.98 3.54 2.48
CA ASP A 84 -7.84 2.68 3.66
C ASP A 84 -7.49 3.54 4.88
N PHE A 85 -8.11 3.27 6.01
CA PHE A 85 -7.76 3.93 7.26
C PHE A 85 -6.68 3.12 8.00
N TRP A 86 -5.45 3.20 7.53
CA TRP A 86 -4.32 2.62 8.24
C TRP A 86 -4.15 3.29 9.60
N GLY A 87 -4.05 2.49 10.65
CA GLY A 87 -3.95 2.99 12.02
C GLY A 87 -5.26 3.15 12.76
N ILE A 88 -6.39 2.70 12.18
CA ILE A 88 -7.70 2.74 12.85
C ILE A 88 -7.66 2.03 14.22
N TRP A 89 -6.88 0.97 14.36
CA TRP A 89 -6.68 0.21 15.59
C TRP A 89 -6.12 1.04 16.76
N ASP A 90 -5.45 2.16 16.48
CA ASP A 90 -4.93 3.08 17.50
C ASP A 90 -5.86 4.27 17.75
N ILE A 91 -6.72 4.60 16.78
CA ILE A 91 -7.60 5.78 16.81
C ILE A 91 -9.00 5.43 17.28
N SER A 92 -9.53 4.31 16.81
CA SER A 92 -10.89 3.83 17.07
C SER A 92 -10.95 2.31 17.00
N PRO A 93 -10.40 1.61 18.01
CA PRO A 93 -10.32 0.15 18.02
C PRO A 93 -11.67 -0.55 17.84
N GLU A 94 -12.76 0.10 18.27
CA GLU A 94 -14.13 -0.40 18.13
C GLU A 94 -14.60 -0.49 16.66
N MET A 95 -13.93 0.20 15.74
CA MET A 95 -14.20 0.16 14.31
C MET A 95 -13.23 -0.74 13.54
N ASP A 96 -12.32 -1.41 14.22
CA ASP A 96 -11.35 -2.33 13.62
C ASP A 96 -11.86 -3.78 13.71
N ASP A 97 -12.55 -4.22 12.68
CA ASP A 97 -13.08 -5.59 12.55
C ASP A 97 -12.13 -6.55 11.82
N ASP A 98 -10.88 -6.15 11.62
CA ASP A 98 -9.86 -6.87 10.83
C ASP A 98 -10.20 -7.10 9.34
N LYS A 99 -11.25 -6.42 8.83
CA LYS A 99 -11.64 -6.45 7.41
C LYS A 99 -11.30 -5.15 6.68
N GLY A 100 -10.94 -4.13 7.45
CA GLY A 100 -10.52 -2.82 6.99
C GLY A 100 -11.62 -1.77 7.04
N THR A 101 -11.29 -0.67 7.67
CA THR A 101 -12.12 0.53 7.74
C THR A 101 -11.69 1.51 6.66
N SER A 102 -12.65 2.16 6.02
CA SER A 102 -12.39 3.19 5.02
C SER A 102 -12.31 4.56 5.67
N VAL A 103 -11.41 5.40 5.20
CA VAL A 103 -11.47 6.85 5.42
C VAL A 103 -12.23 7.51 4.28
N ILE A 104 -13.09 8.46 4.62
CA ILE A 104 -13.87 9.24 3.67
C ILE A 104 -13.46 10.71 3.84
N LEU A 105 -13.01 11.35 2.76
CA LEU A 105 -12.75 12.79 2.71
C LEU A 105 -13.82 13.43 1.83
N ILE A 106 -14.56 14.37 2.39
CA ILE A 106 -15.59 15.15 1.70
C ILE A 106 -14.96 16.47 1.28
N GLN A 107 -14.99 16.80 -0.02
CA GLN A 107 -14.18 17.87 -0.59
C GLN A 107 -15.00 18.96 -1.30
N SER A 108 -16.30 18.75 -1.49
CA SER A 108 -17.21 19.72 -2.13
C SER A 108 -18.58 19.73 -1.47
N GLU A 109 -19.40 20.73 -1.75
CA GLU A 109 -20.78 20.77 -1.30
C GLU A 109 -21.60 19.60 -1.87
N LYS A 110 -21.37 19.22 -3.12
CA LYS A 110 -21.99 18.04 -3.72
C LYS A 110 -21.60 16.75 -2.99
N GLY A 111 -20.33 16.61 -2.62
CA GLY A 111 -19.87 15.49 -1.79
C GLY A 111 -20.56 15.45 -0.43
N LYS A 112 -20.82 16.62 0.16
CA LYS A 112 -21.55 16.75 1.42
C LYS A 112 -23.03 16.36 1.29
N GLU A 113 -23.70 16.76 0.21
CA GLU A 113 -25.06 16.32 -0.07
C GLU A 113 -25.15 14.78 -0.14
N VAL A 114 -24.26 14.15 -0.91
CA VAL A 114 -24.18 12.69 -1.01
C VAL A 114 -23.88 12.04 0.35
N TRP A 115 -23.00 12.65 1.15
CA TRP A 115 -22.70 12.15 2.49
C TRP A 115 -23.91 12.17 3.40
N GLU A 116 -24.69 13.24 3.43
CA GLU A 116 -25.89 13.35 4.28
C GLU A 116 -26.96 12.29 3.89
N GLU A 117 -27.06 11.92 2.62
CA GLU A 117 -27.93 10.83 2.16
C GLU A 117 -27.44 9.45 2.61
N LEU A 118 -26.13 9.22 2.62
CA LEU A 118 -25.52 7.93 2.98
C LEU A 118 -25.40 7.70 4.48
N LYS A 119 -25.14 8.77 5.22
CA LYS A 119 -24.84 8.78 6.67
C LYS A 119 -25.81 7.95 7.53
N PRO A 120 -27.14 7.95 7.31
CA PRO A 120 -28.06 7.14 8.11
C PRO A 120 -27.85 5.63 7.99
N ASN A 121 -27.18 5.17 6.92
CA ASN A 121 -26.98 3.76 6.59
C ASN A 121 -25.54 3.29 6.82
N ILE A 122 -24.67 4.13 7.38
CA ILE A 122 -23.25 3.85 7.53
C ILE A 122 -22.87 4.02 9.00
N LEU A 123 -22.15 3.05 9.55
CA LEU A 123 -21.45 3.23 10.82
C LEU A 123 -20.20 4.08 10.57
N PHE A 124 -20.14 5.25 11.19
CA PHE A 124 -19.02 6.17 11.00
C PHE A 124 -18.60 6.84 12.31
N LYS A 125 -17.40 7.38 12.31
CA LYS A 125 -16.86 8.23 13.36
C LYS A 125 -16.08 9.36 12.71
N GLU A 126 -16.33 10.58 13.16
CA GLU A 126 -15.57 11.74 12.72
C GLU A 126 -14.19 11.73 13.36
N VAL A 127 -13.16 12.02 12.58
CA VAL A 127 -11.77 12.08 13.00
C VAL A 127 -11.09 13.30 12.34
N SER A 128 -10.02 13.78 12.94
CA SER A 128 -9.23 14.85 12.31
C SER A 128 -8.45 14.32 11.11
N LEU A 129 -8.09 15.21 10.18
CA LEU A 129 -7.23 14.87 9.05
C LEU A 129 -5.87 14.35 9.51
N GLU A 130 -5.34 14.89 10.60
CA GLU A 130 -4.10 14.42 11.21
C GLU A 130 -4.22 12.97 11.65
N GLN A 131 -5.30 12.61 12.36
CA GLN A 131 -5.57 11.24 12.77
C GLN A 131 -5.70 10.30 11.55
N ALA A 132 -6.46 10.71 10.53
CA ALA A 132 -6.70 9.92 9.32
C ALA A 132 -5.42 9.68 8.49
N SER A 133 -4.51 10.66 8.46
CA SER A 133 -3.27 10.57 7.65
C SER A 133 -2.06 10.03 8.39
N ARG A 134 -2.12 9.88 9.71
CA ARG A 134 -0.99 9.53 10.58
C ARG A 134 -0.22 8.29 10.12
N GLN A 135 -0.92 7.22 9.76
CA GLN A 135 -0.32 6.01 9.20
C GLN A 135 -0.54 5.86 7.68
N ASN A 136 -1.02 6.92 7.04
CA ASN A 136 -1.21 7.01 5.60
C ASN A 136 -0.69 8.33 5.03
N PRO A 137 0.61 8.63 5.14
CA PRO A 137 1.19 9.89 4.66
C PRO A 137 0.99 10.09 3.16
N SER A 138 0.75 9.02 2.40
CA SER A 138 0.46 9.11 0.98
C SER A 138 -0.87 9.78 0.66
N MET A 139 -1.74 10.03 1.63
CA MET A 139 -2.93 10.88 1.47
C MET A 139 -2.56 12.34 1.23
N ILE A 140 -1.52 12.81 1.89
CA ILE A 140 -1.14 14.23 1.95
C ILE A 140 -0.01 14.55 0.97
N SER A 141 1.02 13.70 0.91
CA SER A 141 2.23 13.98 0.13
C SER A 141 2.52 12.92 -0.91
N SER A 142 3.17 13.34 -1.98
CA SER A 142 3.73 12.43 -2.98
C SER A 142 4.81 11.52 -2.38
N SER A 143 5.00 10.34 -2.97
CA SER A 143 6.07 9.45 -2.54
C SER A 143 7.44 10.01 -2.94
N ASN A 144 8.43 9.86 -2.06
CA ASN A 144 9.81 10.20 -2.40
C ASN A 144 10.47 8.98 -3.05
N GLN A 145 11.02 9.14 -4.24
CA GLN A 145 11.76 8.05 -4.87
C GLN A 145 12.94 7.62 -3.98
N HIS A 146 13.08 6.31 -3.82
CA HIS A 146 14.22 5.78 -3.09
C HIS A 146 15.52 5.97 -3.90
N SER A 147 16.61 6.37 -3.25
CA SER A 147 17.91 6.64 -3.92
C SER A 147 18.43 5.44 -4.74
N PHE A 148 18.12 4.21 -4.34
CA PHE A 148 18.50 3.00 -5.08
C PHE A 148 17.47 2.56 -6.13
N ARG A 149 16.40 3.32 -6.37
CA ARG A 149 15.34 2.95 -7.32
C ARG A 149 15.90 2.57 -8.69
N ARG A 150 16.77 3.38 -9.26
CA ARG A 150 17.37 3.13 -10.58
C ARG A 150 18.14 1.80 -10.61
N THR A 151 18.92 1.53 -9.57
CA THR A 151 19.70 0.29 -9.44
C THR A 151 18.77 -0.92 -9.30
N VAL A 152 17.75 -0.82 -8.46
CA VAL A 152 16.76 -1.90 -8.27
C VAL A 152 16.03 -2.21 -9.57
N LEU A 153 15.52 -1.19 -10.28
CA LEU A 153 14.82 -1.40 -11.55
C LEU A 153 15.74 -2.02 -12.61
N LYS A 154 17.01 -1.61 -12.68
CA LYS A 154 18.01 -2.23 -13.55
C LYS A 154 18.23 -3.70 -13.19
N ASP A 155 18.45 -4.00 -11.90
CA ASP A 155 18.69 -5.37 -11.44
C ASP A 155 17.48 -6.28 -11.67
N LEU A 156 16.25 -5.76 -11.49
CA LEU A 156 15.02 -6.49 -11.82
C LEU A 156 14.91 -6.77 -13.33
N HIS A 157 15.18 -5.76 -14.17
CA HIS A 157 15.13 -5.90 -15.63
C HIS A 157 16.15 -6.92 -16.13
N GLU A 158 17.32 -6.99 -15.52
CA GLU A 158 18.39 -7.94 -15.86
C GLU A 158 18.27 -9.31 -15.14
N GLY A 159 17.17 -9.57 -14.44
CA GLY A 159 16.91 -10.84 -13.76
C GLY A 159 17.76 -11.09 -12.51
N ARG A 160 18.42 -10.07 -11.96
CA ARG A 160 19.30 -10.18 -10.78
C ARG A 160 18.52 -10.14 -9.45
N PHE A 161 17.49 -10.98 -9.32
CA PHE A 161 16.60 -10.99 -8.16
C PHE A 161 17.30 -11.22 -6.82
N LYS A 162 18.35 -12.07 -6.80
CA LYS A 162 19.15 -12.30 -5.58
C LYS A 162 19.77 -11.02 -5.03
N LYS A 163 20.32 -10.13 -5.92
CA LYS A 163 20.88 -8.84 -5.51
C LYS A 163 19.83 -7.93 -4.89
N VAL A 164 18.63 -7.88 -5.48
CA VAL A 164 17.53 -7.09 -4.96
C VAL A 164 17.09 -7.60 -3.59
N SER A 165 16.97 -8.91 -3.40
CA SER A 165 16.62 -9.53 -2.12
C SER A 165 17.68 -9.24 -1.04
N MET A 166 18.96 -9.34 -1.38
CA MET A 166 20.08 -9.00 -0.48
C MET A 166 20.07 -7.52 -0.08
N LEU A 167 19.78 -6.61 -1.02
CA LEU A 167 19.62 -5.18 -0.74
C LEU A 167 18.52 -4.93 0.29
N LEU A 168 17.35 -5.57 0.12
CA LEU A 168 16.22 -5.44 1.06
C LEU A 168 16.52 -5.96 2.46
N SER A 169 17.41 -6.94 2.58
CA SER A 169 17.81 -7.54 3.85
C SER A 169 18.96 -6.77 4.53
N SER A 170 19.59 -5.83 3.83
CA SER A 170 20.72 -5.06 4.34
C SER A 170 20.32 -4.13 5.49
N PRO A 171 21.13 -4.01 6.56
CA PRO A 171 20.89 -3.07 7.65
C PRO A 171 20.76 -1.61 7.19
N ILE A 172 21.51 -1.22 6.15
CA ILE A 172 21.49 0.15 5.58
C ILE A 172 20.12 0.50 5.05
N THR A 173 19.44 -0.44 4.41
CA THR A 173 18.08 -0.21 3.86
C THR A 173 17.00 -0.27 4.93
N LYS A 174 17.21 -1.04 6.00
CA LYS A 174 16.30 -1.07 7.16
C LYS A 174 16.29 0.27 7.91
N LEU A 175 17.44 0.90 8.10
CA LEU A 175 17.57 2.19 8.79
C LEU A 175 16.91 3.34 8.02
N ARG A 176 16.89 3.30 6.69
CA ARG A 176 16.25 4.34 5.86
C ARG A 176 14.73 4.15 5.74
N GLY A 177 14.22 2.93 5.83
CA GLY A 177 12.78 2.65 5.82
C GLY A 177 12.06 3.13 7.09
N ASN A 178 12.74 3.23 8.22
CA ASN A 178 12.16 3.70 9.48
C ASN A 178 12.16 5.23 9.63
N ARG A 179 12.79 6.00 8.72
CA ARG A 179 12.80 7.48 8.82
C ARG A 179 11.53 8.16 8.34
N THR A 180 10.56 7.42 7.82
CA THR A 180 9.31 7.99 7.31
C THR A 180 8.20 8.08 8.37
N LEU A 181 8.43 7.58 9.59
CA LEU A 181 7.44 7.65 10.68
C LEU A 181 7.80 8.65 11.79
N ASP A 182 9.05 9.15 11.82
CA ASP A 182 9.48 10.16 12.80
C ASP A 182 9.94 11.43 12.10
N ASN A 183 9.32 12.55 12.47
CA ASN A 183 9.65 13.94 12.11
C ASN A 183 9.23 14.40 10.70
N ARG A 184 7.93 14.60 10.50
CA ARG A 184 7.43 15.77 9.80
C ARG A 184 6.39 16.48 10.67
N THR A 185 6.88 17.27 11.58
CA THR A 185 6.12 18.40 12.10
C THR A 185 5.88 19.37 10.94
N VAL A 186 4.64 19.69 10.73
CA VAL A 186 3.96 20.79 10.01
C VAL A 186 4.82 21.56 9.01
#